data_60beab16512dcc99fdec99af29f4d592
#
_entry.id   60beab16512dcc99fdec99af29f4d592
#
_cell.length_a   1.000
_cell.length_b   1.000
_cell.length_c   1.000
_cell.angle_alpha   90.00
_cell.angle_beta   90.00
_cell.angle_gamma   90.00
#
_symmetry.space_group_name_H-M   'P 1'
#
loop_
_entity.id
_entity.type
_entity.pdbx_description
1 polymer ?
#
loop_
_entity_poly.entity_id
_entity_poly.type
_entity_poly.pdbx_seq_one_letter_code
_entity_poly.pdbx_strand_id
1 'polypeptide(L)'
;AGSLLLLGIASNKFSARMGVPVLAVFLAIGMLAGSEGIGGIEFENYTLAHGFATTALCLILFNGGIGTPYAAFQSAWKPASLLATVGVIVTAVITGLAASWILGLSWMQGLLLGSIVGSTDASVVFSVLRGGGVHIRPRLANTLEVESGSNDPMAIFLTVGLIEVLTGQTPFGFGLVTLFLNQAVVGTAMGMAVGWAGAWVLQHIRLEAAGLYPVMATALGLFSFGMASELGGSGFLAVYLTGVVIGNRRPVFHRGIVLFHDALAWMCQILMFTALGILSFPSRLWDVTVPALLIASVLIFIARPIAVFLCGIPFRFTVRELSFLSWVGLKGAVPITLATFPMMAGLPAASIIFDTVFFVVLVSALVQGWTLPAVARFLKLEVPKNQKTPVTLEISSLQNVDGDIVDYYIDQDSRASGCMIKDLALPDGVVIALIVRDEQTVLPQGRSQLLEGDHVVVVLRPSIRAMVDRVFAPTRTHTKELPQELEFPLRGSIKVCDLEQFYELKLADDGELTLDELVRQHLGENNMKIGAVVQIDQIALHLRELSSDGTVLYVGMSILAEPAEATDSSLSAASLPLE
;
A
#
# COMPACT_ATOMS: atom_id res chain seq x y z
N ALA A 1 29.88 -6.03 -5.94
CA ALA A 1 28.46 -5.64 -5.96
C ALA A 1 27.64 -6.52 -6.90
N GLY A 2 27.98 -6.66 -8.19
CA GLY A 2 27.19 -7.43 -9.15
C GLY A 2 26.99 -8.91 -8.77
N SER A 3 28.03 -9.62 -8.32
CA SER A 3 27.93 -10.99 -7.86
C SER A 3 27.02 -11.15 -6.63
N LEU A 4 27.07 -10.22 -5.70
CA LEU A 4 26.22 -10.22 -4.50
C LEU A 4 24.74 -9.96 -4.87
N LEU A 5 24.46 -9.08 -5.83
CA LEU A 5 23.12 -8.89 -6.36
C LEU A 5 22.58 -10.16 -7.03
N LEU A 6 23.37 -10.81 -7.87
CA LEU A 6 22.98 -12.07 -8.52
C LEU A 6 22.70 -13.19 -7.51
N LEU A 7 23.55 -13.33 -6.50
CA LEU A 7 23.33 -14.27 -5.40
C LEU A 7 22.07 -13.91 -4.61
N GLY A 8 21.84 -12.63 -4.34
CA GLY A 8 20.64 -12.14 -3.67
C GLY A 8 19.35 -12.50 -4.45
N ILE A 9 19.32 -12.22 -5.76
CA ILE A 9 18.18 -12.56 -6.62
C ILE A 9 17.96 -14.07 -6.70
N ALA A 10 19.02 -14.85 -6.87
CA ALA A 10 18.93 -16.31 -6.92
C ALA A 10 18.41 -16.88 -5.58
N SER A 11 18.87 -16.32 -4.47
CA SER A 11 18.46 -16.74 -3.13
C SER A 11 17.00 -16.43 -2.81
N ASN A 12 16.40 -15.41 -3.44
CA ASN A 12 14.98 -15.10 -3.28
C ASN A 12 14.07 -16.28 -3.69
N LYS A 13 14.39 -16.94 -4.81
CA LYS A 13 13.66 -18.14 -5.26
C LYS A 13 13.84 -19.33 -4.30
N PHE A 14 15.02 -19.46 -3.72
CA PHE A 14 15.33 -20.49 -2.72
C PHE A 14 14.63 -20.21 -1.40
N SER A 15 14.69 -18.97 -0.91
CA SER A 15 14.00 -18.47 0.29
C SER A 15 12.50 -18.75 0.23
N ALA A 16 11.86 -18.43 -0.89
CA ALA A 16 10.42 -18.67 -1.10
C ALA A 16 10.04 -20.16 -1.00
N ARG A 17 10.95 -21.08 -1.44
CA ARG A 17 10.71 -22.54 -1.34
C ARG A 17 10.91 -23.09 0.08
N MET A 18 11.86 -22.53 0.81
CA MET A 18 12.19 -22.98 2.17
C MET A 18 11.37 -22.27 3.26
N GLY A 19 10.61 -21.22 2.93
CA GLY A 19 9.87 -20.41 3.88
C GLY A 19 10.76 -19.58 4.80
N VAL A 20 12.04 -19.41 4.48
CA VAL A 20 12.98 -18.57 5.23
C VAL A 20 12.83 -17.13 4.75
N PRO A 21 12.76 -16.13 5.64
CA PRO A 21 12.71 -14.73 5.22
C PRO A 21 13.94 -14.34 4.40
N VAL A 22 13.72 -13.77 3.23
CA VAL A 22 14.77 -13.44 2.27
C VAL A 22 15.85 -12.51 2.84
N LEU A 23 15.47 -11.63 3.77
CA LEU A 23 16.40 -10.69 4.42
C LEU A 23 17.46 -11.42 5.27
N ALA A 24 17.09 -12.49 5.97
CA ALA A 24 18.03 -13.31 6.72
C ALA A 24 19.06 -13.98 5.78
N VAL A 25 18.64 -14.35 4.57
CA VAL A 25 19.54 -14.91 3.57
C VAL A 25 20.52 -13.84 3.04
N PHE A 26 20.07 -12.60 2.82
CA PHE A 26 20.97 -11.51 2.42
C PHE A 26 22.00 -11.16 3.48
N LEU A 27 21.59 -11.15 4.77
CA LEU A 27 22.53 -10.99 5.87
C LEU A 27 23.56 -12.12 5.90
N ALA A 28 23.12 -13.37 5.77
CA ALA A 28 24.02 -14.54 5.74
C ALA A 28 25.00 -14.48 4.57
N ILE A 29 24.56 -14.10 3.36
CA ILE A 29 25.42 -13.88 2.20
C ILE A 29 26.46 -12.80 2.50
N GLY A 30 26.05 -11.70 3.15
CA GLY A 30 26.96 -10.64 3.56
C GLY A 30 28.00 -11.11 4.58
N MET A 31 27.60 -11.86 5.61
CA MET A 31 28.50 -12.46 6.59
C MET A 31 29.52 -13.41 5.95
N LEU A 32 29.06 -14.27 5.01
CA LEU A 32 29.95 -15.15 4.28
C LEU A 32 30.93 -14.40 3.36
N ALA A 33 30.53 -13.25 2.84
CA ALA A 33 31.38 -12.40 2.01
C ALA A 33 32.36 -11.53 2.83
N GLY A 34 32.06 -11.28 4.09
CA GLY A 34 32.82 -10.41 5.00
C GLY A 34 34.20 -10.95 5.39
N SER A 35 34.89 -10.21 6.24
CA SER A 35 36.30 -10.44 6.64
C SER A 35 36.53 -11.80 7.34
N GLU A 36 35.59 -12.26 8.14
CA GLU A 36 35.63 -13.55 8.83
C GLU A 36 34.97 -14.70 8.00
N GLY A 37 34.34 -14.36 6.86
CA GLY A 37 33.70 -15.32 5.96
C GLY A 37 34.64 -15.82 4.85
N ILE A 38 34.10 -16.69 3.99
CA ILE A 38 34.85 -17.27 2.86
C ILE A 38 35.29 -16.20 1.85
N GLY A 39 34.54 -15.06 1.77
CA GLY A 39 34.80 -14.00 0.80
C GLY A 39 35.95 -13.07 1.18
N GLY A 40 36.34 -12.97 2.44
CA GLY A 40 37.46 -12.19 2.93
C GLY A 40 37.43 -10.69 2.59
N ILE A 41 36.20 -10.14 2.39
CA ILE A 41 36.05 -8.72 2.03
C ILE A 41 36.20 -7.88 3.32
N GLU A 42 37.30 -7.18 3.46
CA GLU A 42 37.54 -6.20 4.52
C GLU A 42 36.81 -4.90 4.18
N PHE A 43 35.75 -4.58 4.93
CA PHE A 43 34.99 -3.35 4.79
C PHE A 43 34.71 -2.74 6.17
N GLU A 44 35.53 -1.79 6.56
CA GLU A 44 35.50 -1.13 7.88
C GLU A 44 35.07 0.34 7.80
N ASN A 45 34.69 0.83 6.63
CA ASN A 45 34.31 2.22 6.47
C ASN A 45 32.86 2.48 6.86
N TYR A 46 32.62 2.69 8.15
CA TYR A 46 31.30 2.95 8.72
C TYR A 46 30.65 4.22 8.12
N THR A 47 31.42 5.22 7.75
CA THR A 47 30.90 6.47 7.13
C THR A 47 30.29 6.19 5.77
N LEU A 48 30.97 5.45 4.93
CA LEU A 48 30.41 5.03 3.63
C LEU A 48 29.21 4.10 3.80
N ALA A 49 29.27 3.16 4.74
CA ALA A 49 28.17 2.27 5.05
C ALA A 49 26.93 3.05 5.51
N HIS A 50 27.12 4.02 6.40
CA HIS A 50 26.04 4.88 6.90
C HIS A 50 25.43 5.74 5.78
N GLY A 51 26.25 6.41 4.96
CA GLY A 51 25.75 7.22 3.83
C GLY A 51 24.96 6.39 2.83
N PHE A 52 25.47 5.20 2.49
CA PHE A 52 24.78 4.26 1.62
C PHE A 52 23.47 3.76 2.26
N ALA A 53 23.49 3.34 3.53
CA ALA A 53 22.33 2.85 4.24
C ALA A 53 21.25 3.94 4.38
N THR A 54 21.63 5.18 4.67
CA THR A 54 20.72 6.34 4.73
C THR A 54 20.06 6.60 3.39
N THR A 55 20.84 6.61 2.29
CA THR A 55 20.28 6.79 0.94
C THR A 55 19.35 5.65 0.55
N ALA A 56 19.75 4.42 0.80
CA ALA A 56 18.94 3.24 0.55
C ALA A 56 17.64 3.28 1.37
N LEU A 57 17.69 3.67 2.63
CA LEU A 57 16.52 3.82 3.50
C LEU A 57 15.58 4.91 2.99
N CYS A 58 16.09 6.05 2.51
CA CYS A 58 15.27 7.10 1.88
C CYS A 58 14.47 6.53 0.69
N LEU A 59 15.12 5.75 -0.19
CA LEU A 59 14.49 5.16 -1.37
C LEU A 59 13.46 4.09 -1.00
N ILE A 60 13.74 3.29 0.02
CA ILE A 60 12.80 2.28 0.55
C ILE A 60 11.57 2.96 1.16
N LEU A 61 11.75 3.99 1.98
CA LEU A 61 10.66 4.75 2.59
C LEU A 61 9.83 5.50 1.54
N PHE A 62 10.48 6.07 0.51
CA PHE A 62 9.78 6.69 -0.60
C PHE A 62 8.89 5.70 -1.35
N ASN A 63 9.41 4.50 -1.67
CA ASN A 63 8.62 3.43 -2.27
C ASN A 63 7.45 3.00 -1.37
N GLY A 64 7.70 2.82 -0.07
CA GLY A 64 6.64 2.53 0.91
C GLY A 64 5.55 3.60 0.92
N GLY A 65 5.94 4.89 0.84
CA GLY A 65 5.01 6.01 0.73
C GLY A 65 4.17 5.98 -0.56
N ILE A 66 4.80 5.76 -1.72
CA ILE A 66 4.11 5.65 -3.02
C ILE A 66 3.09 4.51 -2.99
N GLY A 67 3.42 3.41 -2.34
CA GLY A 67 2.57 2.22 -2.24
C GLY A 67 1.41 2.34 -1.24
N THR A 68 1.39 3.36 -0.37
CA THR A 68 0.37 3.51 0.68
C THR A 68 -0.89 4.20 0.15
N PRO A 69 -2.04 3.48 -0.03
CA PRO A 69 -3.28 4.09 -0.53
C PRO A 69 -3.91 5.00 0.54
N TYR A 70 -4.43 6.16 0.13
CA TYR A 70 -5.13 7.08 1.03
C TYR A 70 -6.33 6.43 1.75
N ALA A 71 -7.04 5.53 1.07
CA ALA A 71 -8.15 4.78 1.66
C ALA A 71 -7.69 3.86 2.81
N ALA A 72 -6.52 3.21 2.68
CA ALA A 72 -5.93 2.42 3.76
C ALA A 72 -5.58 3.31 4.95
N PHE A 73 -4.93 4.46 4.69
CA PHE A 73 -4.62 5.46 5.70
C PHE A 73 -5.89 5.94 6.42
N GLN A 74 -6.92 6.35 5.68
CA GLN A 74 -8.19 6.84 6.25
C GLN A 74 -8.88 5.81 7.16
N SER A 75 -8.79 4.52 6.82
CA SER A 75 -9.45 3.45 7.58
C SER A 75 -8.70 3.06 8.86
N ALA A 76 -7.38 3.24 8.91
CA ALA A 76 -6.52 2.68 9.96
C ALA A 76 -5.68 3.74 10.73
N TRP A 77 -5.74 5.05 10.37
CA TRP A 77 -4.83 6.06 10.92
C TRP A 77 -4.83 6.16 12.45
N LYS A 78 -6.02 6.06 13.09
CA LYS A 78 -6.12 6.18 14.55
C LYS A 78 -5.36 5.07 15.30
N PRO A 79 -5.66 3.76 15.07
CA PRO A 79 -4.92 2.69 15.73
C PRO A 79 -3.46 2.65 15.30
N ALA A 80 -3.16 2.88 14.01
CA ALA A 80 -1.81 2.86 13.48
C ALA A 80 -0.94 3.98 14.07
N SER A 81 -1.45 5.21 14.16
CA SER A 81 -0.70 6.33 14.77
C SER A 81 -0.41 6.09 16.24
N LEU A 82 -1.36 5.53 17.00
CA LEU A 82 -1.13 5.21 18.42
C LEU A 82 -0.09 4.09 18.58
N LEU A 83 -0.13 3.07 17.73
CA LEU A 83 0.89 2.01 17.70
C LEU A 83 2.26 2.55 17.28
N ALA A 84 2.31 3.41 16.27
CA ALA A 84 3.55 4.00 15.75
C ALA A 84 4.19 5.02 16.71
N THR A 85 3.45 5.59 17.65
CA THR A 85 3.96 6.57 18.62
C THR A 85 4.08 5.96 20.01
N VAL A 86 2.97 5.83 20.72
CA VAL A 86 2.95 5.26 22.09
C VAL A 86 3.43 3.81 22.10
N GLY A 87 3.03 3.01 21.10
CA GLY A 87 3.45 1.61 20.98
C GLY A 87 4.97 1.47 20.83
N VAL A 88 5.58 2.33 20.00
CA VAL A 88 7.05 2.35 19.82
C VAL A 88 7.74 2.79 21.12
N ILE A 89 7.25 3.85 21.79
CA ILE A 89 7.82 4.31 23.06
C ILE A 89 7.76 3.20 24.13
N VAL A 90 6.60 2.57 24.30
CA VAL A 90 6.42 1.47 25.28
C VAL A 90 7.35 0.31 24.96
N THR A 91 7.43 -0.07 23.68
CA THR A 91 8.34 -1.14 23.23
C THR A 91 9.80 -0.76 23.50
N ALA A 92 10.19 0.47 23.17
CA ALA A 92 11.55 0.98 23.38
C ALA A 92 11.92 1.01 24.88
N VAL A 93 11.01 1.46 25.75
CA VAL A 93 11.25 1.52 27.21
C VAL A 93 11.40 0.13 27.80
N ILE A 94 10.46 -0.79 27.53
CA ILE A 94 10.53 -2.14 28.10
C ILE A 94 11.76 -2.90 27.60
N THR A 95 12.00 -2.87 26.30
CA THR A 95 13.17 -3.53 25.70
C THR A 95 14.47 -2.88 26.14
N GLY A 96 14.49 -1.53 26.23
CA GLY A 96 15.65 -0.76 26.63
C GLY A 96 16.04 -1.01 28.10
N LEU A 97 15.09 -1.07 29.01
CA LEU A 97 15.35 -1.41 30.41
C LEU A 97 15.88 -2.84 30.55
N ALA A 98 15.31 -3.78 29.81
CA ALA A 98 15.80 -5.16 29.77
C ALA A 98 17.23 -5.22 29.22
N ALA A 99 17.50 -4.49 28.13
CA ALA A 99 18.85 -4.43 27.54
C ALA A 99 19.88 -3.79 28.48
N SER A 100 19.51 -2.72 29.19
CA SER A 100 20.36 -2.08 30.19
C SER A 100 20.75 -3.09 31.28
N TRP A 101 19.79 -3.86 31.81
CA TRP A 101 20.05 -4.84 32.84
C TRP A 101 20.86 -6.05 32.34
N ILE A 102 20.53 -6.59 31.17
CA ILE A 102 21.15 -7.80 30.62
C ILE A 102 22.59 -7.54 30.16
N LEU A 103 22.84 -6.39 29.49
CA LEU A 103 24.15 -6.02 28.91
C LEU A 103 25.00 -5.16 29.85
N GLY A 104 24.48 -4.75 31.02
CA GLY A 104 25.20 -3.85 31.94
C GLY A 104 25.39 -2.43 31.38
N LEU A 105 24.52 -1.99 30.44
CA LEU A 105 24.55 -0.67 29.84
C LEU A 105 23.93 0.38 30.76
N SER A 106 24.25 1.65 30.55
CA SER A 106 23.49 2.73 31.17
C SER A 106 22.04 2.68 30.70
N TRP A 107 21.09 3.18 31.51
CA TRP A 107 19.68 3.17 31.15
C TRP A 107 19.39 3.92 29.86
N MET A 108 20.14 5.00 29.54
CA MET A 108 20.03 5.74 28.28
C MET A 108 20.55 4.93 27.07
N GLN A 109 21.66 4.22 27.22
CA GLN A 109 22.18 3.33 26.16
C GLN A 109 21.24 2.15 25.91
N GLY A 110 20.65 1.58 26.99
CA GLY A 110 19.61 0.57 26.87
C GLY A 110 18.38 1.11 26.14
N LEU A 111 17.92 2.32 26.49
CA LEU A 111 16.79 2.97 25.82
C LEU A 111 17.10 3.26 24.34
N LEU A 112 18.33 3.64 24.02
CA LEU A 112 18.78 3.80 22.64
C LEU A 112 18.66 2.46 21.87
N LEU A 113 19.14 1.37 22.41
CA LEU A 113 19.00 0.05 21.80
C LEU A 113 17.51 -0.32 21.62
N GLY A 114 16.67 -0.10 22.65
CA GLY A 114 15.22 -0.34 22.58
C GLY A 114 14.53 0.50 21.51
N SER A 115 14.95 1.76 21.31
CA SER A 115 14.43 2.67 20.29
C SER A 115 14.79 2.19 18.89
N ILE A 116 16.04 1.75 18.69
CA ILE A 116 16.52 1.22 17.42
C ILE A 116 15.69 -0.02 17.01
N VAL A 117 15.43 -0.95 17.92
CA VAL A 117 14.64 -2.17 17.62
C VAL A 117 13.13 -1.93 17.70
N GLY A 118 12.66 -0.70 17.93
CA GLY A 118 11.25 -0.36 18.07
C GLY A 118 10.45 -0.45 16.77
N SER A 119 11.04 -0.16 15.61
CA SER A 119 10.35 -0.18 14.32
C SER A 119 10.03 -1.60 13.84
N THR A 120 9.04 -1.70 12.93
CA THR A 120 8.59 -2.96 12.31
C THR A 120 8.41 -2.78 10.81
N ASP A 121 8.55 -3.85 10.03
CA ASP A 121 8.50 -3.82 8.56
C ASP A 121 7.31 -4.64 8.04
N ALA A 122 6.26 -3.94 7.58
CA ALA A 122 5.09 -4.57 7.00
C ALA A 122 5.34 -5.16 5.62
N SER A 123 6.30 -4.64 4.85
CA SER A 123 6.60 -5.16 3.51
C SER A 123 7.14 -6.58 3.57
N VAL A 124 8.02 -6.85 4.54
CA VAL A 124 8.52 -8.20 4.84
C VAL A 124 7.38 -9.11 5.30
N VAL A 125 6.51 -8.61 6.18
CA VAL A 125 5.33 -9.36 6.66
C VAL A 125 4.44 -9.79 5.50
N PHE A 126 4.06 -8.88 4.62
CA PHE A 126 3.22 -9.18 3.48
C PHE A 126 3.92 -10.09 2.46
N SER A 127 5.23 -9.97 2.29
CA SER A 127 6.01 -10.87 1.44
C SER A 127 5.94 -12.31 1.96
N VAL A 128 6.13 -12.52 3.26
CA VAL A 128 6.06 -13.84 3.91
C VAL A 128 4.64 -14.41 3.87
N LEU A 129 3.61 -13.62 4.15
CA LEU A 129 2.21 -14.05 4.10
C LEU A 129 1.81 -14.47 2.68
N ARG A 130 2.17 -13.67 1.67
CA ARG A 130 1.91 -14.00 0.25
C ARG A 130 2.64 -15.27 -0.18
N GLY A 131 3.92 -15.42 0.21
CA GLY A 131 4.70 -16.63 -0.04
C GLY A 131 4.06 -17.87 0.60
N GLY A 132 3.42 -17.73 1.76
CA GLY A 132 2.66 -18.78 2.46
C GLY A 132 1.22 -18.97 1.96
N GLY A 133 0.77 -18.22 0.95
CA GLY A 133 -0.59 -18.25 0.40
C GLY A 133 -1.66 -17.70 1.35
N VAL A 134 -1.28 -16.96 2.39
CA VAL A 134 -2.18 -16.45 3.44
C VAL A 134 -2.59 -15.01 3.14
N HIS A 135 -3.89 -14.75 3.14
CA HIS A 135 -4.49 -13.42 3.02
C HIS A 135 -5.18 -13.07 4.33
N ILE A 136 -4.90 -11.88 4.86
CA ILE A 136 -5.48 -11.40 6.12
C ILE A 136 -6.56 -10.34 5.85
N ARG A 137 -7.41 -10.11 6.85
CA ARG A 137 -8.49 -9.12 6.76
C ARG A 137 -7.95 -7.72 6.42
N PRO A 138 -8.63 -6.95 5.53
CA PRO A 138 -8.18 -5.62 5.11
C PRO A 138 -7.89 -4.66 6.26
N ARG A 139 -8.72 -4.70 7.32
CA ARG A 139 -8.51 -3.87 8.52
C ARG A 139 -7.15 -4.11 9.17
N LEU A 140 -6.73 -5.38 9.30
CA LEU A 140 -5.42 -5.72 9.87
C LEU A 140 -4.29 -5.33 8.93
N ALA A 141 -4.45 -5.63 7.63
CA ALA A 141 -3.47 -5.27 6.61
C ALA A 141 -3.22 -3.77 6.58
N ASN A 142 -4.28 -2.96 6.50
CA ASN A 142 -4.18 -1.49 6.49
C ASN A 142 -3.55 -0.96 7.80
N THR A 143 -3.88 -1.56 8.95
CA THR A 143 -3.28 -1.13 10.23
C THR A 143 -1.78 -1.39 10.25
N LEU A 144 -1.33 -2.58 9.80
CA LEU A 144 0.08 -2.93 9.73
C LEU A 144 0.85 -2.05 8.75
N GLU A 145 0.28 -1.77 7.59
CA GLU A 145 0.90 -0.95 6.55
C GLU A 145 1.11 0.49 7.02
N VAL A 146 0.06 1.10 7.58
CA VAL A 146 0.13 2.49 8.09
C VAL A 146 0.99 2.57 9.36
N GLU A 147 0.93 1.56 10.25
CA GLU A 147 1.81 1.48 11.42
C GLU A 147 3.27 1.47 10.99
N SER A 148 3.65 0.55 10.10
CA SER A 148 5.02 0.37 9.63
C SER A 148 5.59 1.63 8.99
N GLY A 149 4.83 2.27 8.09
CA GLY A 149 5.28 3.51 7.47
C GLY A 149 5.45 4.69 8.44
N SER A 150 4.78 4.64 9.59
CA SER A 150 4.80 5.71 10.60
C SER A 150 5.74 5.42 11.77
N ASN A 151 5.99 4.15 12.11
CA ASN A 151 6.87 3.80 13.23
C ASN A 151 8.36 3.93 12.90
N ASP A 152 8.73 3.81 11.61
CA ASP A 152 10.11 4.03 11.17
C ASP A 152 10.60 5.46 11.46
N PRO A 153 9.89 6.53 11.04
CA PRO A 153 10.23 7.89 11.44
C PRO A 153 10.28 8.10 12.96
N MET A 154 9.42 7.42 13.72
CA MET A 154 9.40 7.53 15.18
C MET A 154 10.63 6.86 15.82
N ALA A 155 11.04 5.68 15.35
CA ALA A 155 12.25 5.00 15.81
C ALA A 155 13.51 5.80 15.47
N ILE A 156 13.56 6.39 14.27
CA ILE A 156 14.65 7.28 13.85
C ILE A 156 14.72 8.48 14.78
N PHE A 157 13.59 9.12 15.04
CA PHE A 157 13.53 10.27 15.94
C PHE A 157 14.02 9.92 17.36
N LEU A 158 13.52 8.84 17.95
CA LEU A 158 13.96 8.41 19.29
C LEU A 158 15.48 8.11 19.31
N THR A 159 15.98 7.46 18.26
CA THR A 159 17.39 7.12 18.13
C THR A 159 18.27 8.37 18.05
N VAL A 160 17.95 9.30 17.14
CA VAL A 160 18.70 10.54 16.96
C VAL A 160 18.62 11.41 18.22
N GLY A 161 17.42 11.59 18.77
CA GLY A 161 17.24 12.39 19.98
C GLY A 161 18.00 11.83 21.19
N LEU A 162 18.03 10.51 21.37
CA LEU A 162 18.82 9.89 22.43
C LEU A 162 20.34 9.99 22.19
N ILE A 163 20.77 9.96 20.95
CA ILE A 163 22.20 10.21 20.59
C ILE A 163 22.57 11.66 20.94
N GLU A 164 21.74 12.65 20.60
CA GLU A 164 21.97 14.05 20.97
C GLU A 164 22.06 14.26 22.48
N VAL A 165 21.22 13.55 23.25
CA VAL A 165 21.30 13.59 24.72
C VAL A 165 22.58 12.93 25.22
N LEU A 166 22.96 11.77 24.68
CA LEU A 166 24.18 11.05 25.08
C LEU A 166 25.46 11.79 24.71
N THR A 167 25.42 12.59 23.63
CA THR A 167 26.55 13.46 23.22
C THR A 167 26.52 14.84 23.90
N GLY A 168 25.49 15.13 24.73
CA GLY A 168 25.38 16.38 25.47
C GLY A 168 24.92 17.59 24.64
N GLN A 169 24.39 17.36 23.43
CA GLN A 169 23.90 18.44 22.55
C GLN A 169 22.50 18.92 22.97
N THR A 170 21.66 18.03 23.47
CA THR A 170 20.29 18.34 23.89
C THR A 170 20.05 17.85 25.33
N PRO A 171 19.45 18.66 26.23
CA PRO A 171 19.15 18.20 27.58
C PRO A 171 18.00 17.19 27.57
N PHE A 172 18.12 16.17 28.41
CA PHE A 172 17.04 15.20 28.60
C PHE A 172 15.81 15.87 29.23
N GLY A 173 14.62 15.59 28.71
CA GLY A 173 13.35 16.13 29.20
C GLY A 173 12.63 17.00 28.18
N PHE A 174 12.30 18.25 28.53
CA PHE A 174 11.52 19.13 27.64
C PHE A 174 12.23 19.43 26.30
N GLY A 175 13.56 19.43 26.29
CA GLY A 175 14.37 19.57 25.07
C GLY A 175 14.07 18.48 24.02
N LEU A 176 13.91 17.23 24.44
CA LEU A 176 13.52 16.14 23.54
C LEU A 176 12.13 16.33 22.95
N VAL A 177 11.18 16.84 23.75
CA VAL A 177 9.81 17.10 23.28
C VAL A 177 9.80 18.19 22.20
N THR A 178 10.55 19.27 22.42
CA THR A 178 10.67 20.36 21.43
C THR A 178 11.38 19.90 20.17
N LEU A 179 12.44 19.09 20.29
CA LEU A 179 13.12 18.48 19.16
C LEU A 179 12.15 17.59 18.34
N PHE A 180 11.37 16.74 19.03
CA PHE A 180 10.36 15.92 18.38
C PHE A 180 9.32 16.74 17.61
N LEU A 181 8.75 17.72 18.27
CA LEU A 181 7.73 18.56 17.64
C LEU A 181 8.30 19.29 16.42
N ASN A 182 9.52 19.83 16.53
CA ASN A 182 10.16 20.49 15.41
C ASN A 182 10.41 19.51 14.25
N GLN A 183 11.00 18.35 14.53
CA GLN A 183 11.26 17.35 13.50
C GLN A 183 9.97 16.84 12.84
N ALA A 184 8.91 16.61 13.62
CA ALA A 184 7.62 16.19 13.11
C ALA A 184 6.93 17.27 12.28
N VAL A 185 6.88 18.51 12.76
CA VAL A 185 6.20 19.62 12.08
C VAL A 185 6.94 20.00 10.79
N VAL A 186 8.25 20.22 10.87
CA VAL A 186 9.06 20.61 9.69
C VAL A 186 9.09 19.48 8.69
N GLY A 187 9.31 18.22 9.13
CA GLY A 187 9.30 17.05 8.26
C GLY A 187 7.96 16.86 7.54
N THR A 188 6.86 17.01 8.27
CA THR A 188 5.51 16.92 7.68
C THR A 188 5.25 18.06 6.70
N ALA A 189 5.54 19.30 7.07
CA ALA A 189 5.33 20.48 6.23
C ALA A 189 6.12 20.37 4.91
N MET A 190 7.41 19.99 5.00
CA MET A 190 8.27 19.84 3.83
C MET A 190 7.85 18.65 2.96
N GLY A 191 7.53 17.51 3.56
CA GLY A 191 7.06 16.33 2.81
C GLY A 191 5.76 16.60 2.05
N MET A 192 4.81 17.26 2.68
CA MET A 192 3.56 17.67 2.05
C MET A 192 3.78 18.72 0.95
N ALA A 193 4.59 19.74 1.20
CA ALA A 193 4.87 20.82 0.25
C ALA A 193 5.58 20.28 -1.00
N VAL A 194 6.68 19.54 -0.83
CA VAL A 194 7.43 18.95 -1.95
C VAL A 194 6.60 17.88 -2.65
N GLY A 195 5.86 17.05 -1.90
CA GLY A 195 4.97 16.04 -2.47
C GLY A 195 3.88 16.65 -3.34
N TRP A 196 3.23 17.71 -2.87
CA TRP A 196 2.17 18.40 -3.61
C TRP A 196 2.72 19.13 -4.84
N ALA A 197 3.79 19.91 -4.69
CA ALA A 197 4.46 20.59 -5.80
C ALA A 197 5.01 19.58 -6.82
N GLY A 198 5.65 18.51 -6.34
CA GLY A 198 6.19 17.45 -7.18
C GLY A 198 5.11 16.70 -7.96
N ALA A 199 3.99 16.35 -7.32
CA ALA A 199 2.86 15.73 -7.99
C ALA A 199 2.28 16.65 -9.07
N TRP A 200 2.15 17.95 -8.78
CA TRP A 200 1.71 18.96 -9.75
C TRP A 200 2.67 19.04 -10.94
N VAL A 201 3.97 19.10 -10.69
CA VAL A 201 4.99 19.11 -11.77
C VAL A 201 4.90 17.83 -12.61
N LEU A 202 4.84 16.65 -11.97
CA LEU A 202 4.75 15.36 -12.68
C LEU A 202 3.46 15.21 -13.52
N GLN A 203 2.38 15.93 -13.19
CA GLN A 203 1.14 15.93 -13.97
C GLN A 203 1.19 16.86 -15.17
N HIS A 204 1.97 17.96 -15.12
CA HIS A 204 1.97 18.98 -16.16
C HIS A 204 3.20 18.93 -17.07
N ILE A 205 4.30 18.35 -16.59
CA ILE A 205 5.53 18.26 -17.39
C ILE A 205 5.37 17.20 -18.49
N ARG A 206 5.84 17.54 -19.68
CA ARG A 206 5.90 16.62 -20.82
C ARG A 206 7.35 16.25 -21.07
N LEU A 207 7.78 15.11 -20.53
CA LEU A 207 9.13 14.59 -20.73
C LEU A 207 9.15 13.72 -21.99
N GLU A 208 10.18 13.89 -22.81
CA GLU A 208 10.36 13.14 -24.07
C GLU A 208 10.54 11.64 -23.83
N ALA A 209 11.25 11.27 -22.74
CA ALA A 209 11.48 9.89 -22.38
C ALA A 209 10.66 9.49 -21.14
N ALA A 210 9.83 8.45 -21.27
CA ALA A 210 9.01 7.93 -20.17
C ALA A 210 9.82 7.54 -18.93
N GLY A 211 11.05 7.05 -19.11
CA GLY A 211 11.97 6.70 -18.01
C GLY A 211 12.42 7.89 -17.15
N LEU A 212 12.25 9.14 -17.61
CA LEU A 212 12.60 10.32 -16.82
C LEU A 212 11.57 10.62 -15.70
N TYR A 213 10.32 10.18 -15.82
CA TYR A 213 9.32 10.36 -14.76
C TYR A 213 9.69 9.68 -13.45
N PRO A 214 10.10 8.38 -13.43
CA PRO A 214 10.59 7.76 -12.20
C PRO A 214 11.85 8.44 -11.64
N VAL A 215 12.80 8.83 -12.48
CA VAL A 215 14.01 9.52 -12.04
C VAL A 215 13.67 10.86 -11.39
N MET A 216 12.74 11.61 -11.96
CA MET A 216 12.25 12.87 -11.38
C MET A 216 11.55 12.66 -10.04
N ALA A 217 10.71 11.61 -9.93
CA ALA A 217 10.08 11.26 -8.66
C ALA A 217 11.13 10.91 -7.58
N THR A 218 12.18 10.15 -7.94
CA THR A 218 13.33 9.87 -7.06
C THR A 218 14.00 11.15 -6.61
N ALA A 219 14.30 12.06 -7.55
CA ALA A 219 14.95 13.34 -7.25
C ALA A 219 14.10 14.19 -6.28
N LEU A 220 12.78 14.22 -6.46
CA LEU A 220 11.85 14.92 -5.55
C LEU A 220 11.86 14.31 -4.15
N GLY A 221 11.91 12.97 -4.04
CA GLY A 221 12.05 12.29 -2.75
C GLY A 221 13.35 12.67 -2.03
N LEU A 222 14.48 12.56 -2.71
CA LEU A 222 15.80 12.93 -2.15
C LEU A 222 15.89 14.43 -1.82
N PHE A 223 15.32 15.28 -2.66
CA PHE A 223 15.24 16.73 -2.40
C PHE A 223 14.43 17.03 -1.14
N SER A 224 13.28 16.35 -0.96
CA SER A 224 12.46 16.48 0.23
C SER A 224 13.22 16.08 1.50
N PHE A 225 14.00 14.98 1.43
CA PHE A 225 14.87 14.56 2.53
C PHE A 225 15.89 15.64 2.89
N GLY A 226 16.65 16.12 1.90
CA GLY A 226 17.69 17.13 2.13
C GLY A 226 17.14 18.43 2.69
N MET A 227 16.09 18.97 2.07
CA MET A 227 15.45 20.21 2.52
C MET A 227 14.89 20.13 3.94
N ALA A 228 14.23 19.03 4.28
CA ALA A 228 13.71 18.84 5.63
C ALA A 228 14.84 18.74 6.65
N SER A 229 15.91 18.01 6.34
CA SER A 229 17.08 17.84 7.22
C SER A 229 17.81 19.15 7.45
N GLU A 230 18.04 19.97 6.43
CA GLU A 230 18.67 21.29 6.54
C GLU A 230 17.85 22.27 7.41
N LEU A 231 16.53 22.15 7.39
CA LEU A 231 15.63 22.98 8.21
C LEU A 231 15.42 22.41 9.63
N GLY A 232 16.16 21.38 10.03
CA GLY A 232 16.06 20.75 11.34
C GLY A 232 14.82 19.86 11.51
N GLY A 233 14.19 19.47 10.43
CA GLY A 233 13.07 18.52 10.40
C GLY A 233 13.53 17.08 10.16
N SER A 234 12.59 16.12 10.31
CA SER A 234 12.86 14.73 9.95
C SER A 234 12.82 14.52 8.44
N GLY A 235 14.01 14.36 7.81
CA GLY A 235 14.12 14.07 6.37
C GLY A 235 13.45 12.76 5.99
N PHE A 236 13.50 11.74 6.84
CA PHE A 236 12.86 10.45 6.60
C PHE A 236 11.33 10.53 6.61
N LEU A 237 10.76 11.32 7.52
CA LEU A 237 9.32 11.60 7.51
C LEU A 237 8.92 12.37 6.26
N ALA A 238 9.72 13.36 5.87
CA ALA A 238 9.44 14.17 4.69
C ALA A 238 9.45 13.32 3.40
N VAL A 239 10.45 12.45 3.20
CA VAL A 239 10.52 11.59 2.03
C VAL A 239 9.36 10.59 1.97
N TYR A 240 8.98 10.00 3.10
CA TYR A 240 7.81 9.10 3.17
C TYR A 240 6.52 9.82 2.77
N LEU A 241 6.25 10.98 3.35
CA LEU A 241 5.04 11.78 3.05
C LEU A 241 5.04 12.29 1.60
N THR A 242 6.21 12.66 1.06
CA THR A 242 6.35 13.00 -0.37
C THR A 242 5.92 11.82 -1.24
N GLY A 243 6.35 10.60 -0.90
CA GLY A 243 5.91 9.37 -1.58
C GLY A 243 4.40 9.15 -1.48
N VAL A 244 3.81 9.28 -0.27
CA VAL A 244 2.36 9.15 -0.07
C VAL A 244 1.57 10.14 -0.94
N VAL A 245 1.99 11.40 -0.99
CA VAL A 245 1.30 12.42 -1.79
C VAL A 245 1.41 12.14 -3.28
N ILE A 246 2.60 11.84 -3.79
CA ILE A 246 2.82 11.53 -5.21
C ILE A 246 2.06 10.27 -5.61
N GLY A 247 2.12 9.20 -4.81
CA GLY A 247 1.44 7.94 -5.07
C GLY A 247 -0.09 8.07 -5.18
N ASN A 248 -0.70 8.89 -4.33
CA ASN A 248 -2.16 9.06 -4.32
C ASN A 248 -2.68 10.08 -5.35
N ARG A 249 -1.83 10.97 -5.86
CA ARG A 249 -2.20 11.94 -6.90
C ARG A 249 -2.18 11.37 -8.31
N ARG A 250 -1.71 10.13 -8.48
CA ARG A 250 -1.63 9.39 -9.77
C ARG A 250 -1.08 10.27 -10.90
N PRO A 251 0.21 10.64 -10.85
CA PRO A 251 0.84 11.44 -11.89
C PRO A 251 0.87 10.70 -13.23
N VAL A 252 1.18 11.42 -14.31
CA VAL A 252 1.45 10.80 -15.61
C VAL A 252 2.52 9.70 -15.43
N PHE A 253 2.32 8.56 -16.07
CA PHE A 253 3.20 7.39 -15.96
C PHE A 253 3.30 6.79 -14.55
N HIS A 254 2.20 6.87 -13.76
CA HIS A 254 2.14 6.41 -12.37
C HIS A 254 2.64 4.98 -12.19
N ARG A 255 2.18 4.05 -13.03
CA ARG A 255 2.58 2.64 -12.96
C ARG A 255 4.07 2.44 -13.19
N GLY A 256 4.66 3.18 -14.14
CA GLY A 256 6.11 3.14 -14.39
C GLY A 256 6.90 3.66 -13.20
N ILE A 257 6.40 4.71 -12.52
CA ILE A 257 6.99 5.21 -11.27
C ILE A 257 6.95 4.13 -10.19
N VAL A 258 5.80 3.49 -9.97
CA VAL A 258 5.65 2.43 -8.96
C VAL A 258 6.57 1.25 -9.24
N LEU A 259 6.58 0.71 -10.47
CA LEU A 259 7.42 -0.45 -10.83
C LEU A 259 8.92 -0.15 -10.72
N PHE A 260 9.34 1.04 -11.11
CA PHE A 260 10.74 1.46 -10.99
C PHE A 260 11.17 1.54 -9.51
N HIS A 261 10.35 2.16 -8.67
CA HIS A 261 10.68 2.31 -7.25
C HIS A 261 10.59 0.99 -6.49
N ASP A 262 9.69 0.08 -6.87
CA ASP A 262 9.67 -1.27 -6.31
C ASP A 262 10.97 -2.01 -6.62
N ALA A 263 11.42 -2.01 -7.88
CA ALA A 263 12.70 -2.61 -8.27
C ALA A 263 13.90 -1.94 -7.57
N LEU A 264 13.88 -0.61 -7.46
CA LEU A 264 14.93 0.16 -6.78
C LEU A 264 14.97 -0.15 -5.28
N ALA A 265 13.82 -0.24 -4.62
CA ALA A 265 13.72 -0.62 -3.21
C ALA A 265 14.26 -2.04 -2.96
N TRP A 266 13.91 -3.01 -3.81
CA TRP A 266 14.48 -4.36 -3.74
C TRP A 266 16.00 -4.36 -3.89
N MET A 267 16.53 -3.62 -4.86
CA MET A 267 17.97 -3.47 -5.05
C MET A 267 18.65 -2.85 -3.81
N CYS A 268 18.05 -1.79 -3.26
CA CYS A 268 18.53 -1.15 -2.04
C CYS A 268 18.49 -2.12 -0.84
N GLN A 269 17.43 -2.90 -0.68
CA GLN A 269 17.33 -3.90 0.38
C GLN A 269 18.44 -4.96 0.27
N ILE A 270 18.61 -5.56 -0.90
CA ILE A 270 19.65 -6.58 -1.12
C ILE A 270 21.02 -6.03 -0.78
N LEU A 271 21.38 -4.88 -1.37
CA LEU A 271 22.70 -4.28 -1.19
C LEU A 271 22.94 -3.85 0.27
N MET A 272 21.94 -3.26 0.89
CA MET A 272 22.03 -2.78 2.27
C MET A 272 22.19 -3.94 3.26
N PHE A 273 21.32 -4.96 3.20
CA PHE A 273 21.44 -6.12 4.09
C PHE A 273 22.75 -6.88 3.86
N THR A 274 23.20 -7.00 2.61
CA THR A 274 24.49 -7.63 2.31
C THR A 274 25.67 -6.78 2.84
N ALA A 275 25.64 -5.45 2.65
CA ALA A 275 26.68 -4.57 3.17
C ALA A 275 26.74 -4.60 4.70
N LEU A 276 25.59 -4.58 5.37
CA LEU A 276 25.48 -4.71 6.83
C LEU A 276 25.91 -6.09 7.33
N GLY A 277 25.67 -7.14 6.53
CA GLY A 277 26.20 -8.47 6.80
C GLY A 277 27.73 -8.53 6.72
N ILE A 278 28.35 -7.83 5.75
CA ILE A 278 29.83 -7.72 5.64
C ILE A 278 30.43 -7.00 6.86
N LEU A 279 29.71 -6.00 7.40
CA LEU A 279 30.13 -5.24 8.60
C LEU A 279 29.97 -6.02 9.91
N SER A 280 29.28 -7.17 9.88
CA SER A 280 29.07 -7.99 11.05
C SER A 280 30.19 -9.02 11.18
N PHE A 281 30.68 -9.20 12.41
CA PHE A 281 31.76 -10.13 12.74
C PHE A 281 31.15 -11.35 13.46
N PRO A 282 31.03 -12.52 12.81
CA PRO A 282 30.49 -13.75 13.43
C PRO A 282 31.13 -14.12 14.77
N SER A 283 32.44 -13.90 14.93
CA SER A 283 33.15 -14.14 16.20
C SER A 283 32.56 -13.34 17.36
N ARG A 284 32.28 -12.04 17.13
CA ARG A 284 31.70 -11.14 18.15
C ARG A 284 30.23 -11.47 18.45
N LEU A 285 29.51 -12.01 17.45
CA LEU A 285 28.10 -12.41 17.67
C LEU A 285 27.96 -13.54 18.68
N TRP A 286 28.96 -14.43 18.83
CA TRP A 286 28.95 -15.46 19.84
C TRP A 286 28.92 -14.89 21.26
N ASP A 287 29.67 -13.81 21.53
CA ASP A 287 29.74 -13.17 22.85
C ASP A 287 28.43 -12.53 23.26
N VAL A 288 27.65 -12.02 22.29
CA VAL A 288 26.37 -11.37 22.53
C VAL A 288 25.17 -12.31 22.31
N THR A 289 25.38 -13.57 21.91
CA THR A 289 24.28 -14.50 21.54
C THR A 289 23.26 -14.66 22.65
N VAL A 290 23.69 -15.00 23.87
CA VAL A 290 22.76 -15.23 25.00
C VAL A 290 22.06 -13.94 25.42
N PRO A 291 22.76 -12.81 25.65
CA PRO A 291 22.12 -11.54 25.95
C PRO A 291 21.13 -11.09 24.86
N ALA A 292 21.51 -11.17 23.60
CA ALA A 292 20.67 -10.76 22.48
C ALA A 292 19.42 -11.65 22.32
N LEU A 293 19.56 -12.97 22.57
CA LEU A 293 18.41 -13.89 22.57
C LEU A 293 17.42 -13.56 23.68
N LEU A 294 17.91 -13.23 24.87
CA LEU A 294 17.06 -12.79 25.98
C LEU A 294 16.35 -11.47 25.64
N ILE A 295 17.07 -10.49 25.08
CA ILE A 295 16.49 -9.21 24.65
C ILE A 295 15.46 -9.42 23.54
N ALA A 296 15.74 -10.26 22.54
CA ALA A 296 14.79 -10.62 21.50
C ALA A 296 13.54 -11.29 22.10
N SER A 297 13.71 -12.16 23.09
CA SER A 297 12.60 -12.81 23.79
C SER A 297 11.75 -11.79 24.55
N VAL A 298 12.36 -10.86 25.28
CA VAL A 298 11.62 -9.77 25.95
C VAL A 298 10.88 -8.91 24.92
N LEU A 299 11.52 -8.57 23.81
CA LEU A 299 10.91 -7.77 22.74
C LEU A 299 9.68 -8.47 22.15
N ILE A 300 9.81 -9.75 21.79
CA ILE A 300 8.76 -10.52 21.09
C ILE A 300 7.61 -10.90 22.03
N PHE A 301 7.92 -11.39 23.24
CA PHE A 301 6.91 -11.98 24.12
C PHE A 301 6.39 -11.05 25.22
N ILE A 302 7.07 -9.93 25.49
CA ILE A 302 6.68 -9.00 26.56
C ILE A 302 6.44 -7.60 26.02
N ALA A 303 7.44 -6.95 25.45
CA ALA A 303 7.38 -5.55 25.08
C ALA A 303 6.34 -5.28 23.97
N ARG A 304 6.41 -6.03 22.88
CA ARG A 304 5.48 -5.88 21.75
C ARG A 304 4.04 -6.23 22.13
N PRO A 305 3.72 -7.37 22.81
CA PRO A 305 2.37 -7.64 23.28
C PRO A 305 1.82 -6.54 24.19
N ILE A 306 2.56 -6.09 25.19
CA ILE A 306 2.11 -5.01 26.08
C ILE A 306 1.78 -3.75 25.27
N ALA A 307 2.66 -3.33 24.36
CA ALA A 307 2.45 -2.16 23.52
C ALA A 307 1.20 -2.30 22.64
N VAL A 308 1.04 -3.45 21.97
CA VAL A 308 -0.09 -3.69 21.05
C VAL A 308 -1.41 -3.78 21.81
N PHE A 309 -1.47 -4.49 22.96
CA PHE A 309 -2.69 -4.56 23.74
C PHE A 309 -3.05 -3.19 24.32
N LEU A 310 -2.09 -2.45 24.87
CA LEU A 310 -2.32 -1.11 25.41
C LEU A 310 -2.91 -0.16 24.33
N CYS A 311 -2.34 -0.17 23.14
CA CYS A 311 -2.75 0.73 22.04
C CYS A 311 -3.98 0.22 21.27
N GLY A 312 -4.20 -1.10 21.20
CA GLY A 312 -5.23 -1.69 20.34
C GLY A 312 -6.59 -1.87 21.00
N ILE A 313 -6.65 -2.07 22.33
CA ILE A 313 -7.90 -2.25 23.08
C ILE A 313 -8.93 -1.13 22.80
N PRO A 314 -8.56 0.17 22.81
CA PRO A 314 -9.51 1.26 22.57
C PRO A 314 -10.21 1.18 21.21
N PHE A 315 -9.64 0.49 20.22
CA PHE A 315 -10.17 0.40 18.87
C PHE A 315 -11.00 -0.87 18.60
N ARG A 316 -11.37 -1.60 19.64
CA ARG A 316 -12.22 -2.81 19.54
C ARG A 316 -11.64 -3.89 18.63
N PHE A 317 -10.33 -4.08 18.64
CA PHE A 317 -9.72 -5.27 18.07
C PHE A 317 -10.03 -6.49 18.95
N THR A 318 -10.28 -7.63 18.31
CA THR A 318 -10.44 -8.89 19.04
C THR A 318 -9.10 -9.36 19.62
N VAL A 319 -9.14 -10.17 20.68
CA VAL A 319 -7.91 -10.75 21.27
C VAL A 319 -7.07 -11.48 20.22
N ARG A 320 -7.72 -12.17 19.27
CA ARG A 320 -7.01 -12.86 18.16
C ARG A 320 -6.26 -11.88 17.26
N GLU A 321 -6.90 -10.77 16.92
CA GLU A 321 -6.29 -9.70 16.12
C GLU A 321 -5.14 -9.03 16.86
N LEU A 322 -5.30 -8.73 18.15
CA LEU A 322 -4.22 -8.18 18.98
C LEU A 322 -3.06 -9.15 19.14
N SER A 323 -3.33 -10.44 19.35
CA SER A 323 -2.27 -11.47 19.42
C SER A 323 -1.51 -11.58 18.10
N PHE A 324 -2.20 -11.47 16.96
CA PHE A 324 -1.57 -11.45 15.66
C PHE A 324 -0.72 -10.20 15.47
N LEU A 325 -1.25 -9.00 15.72
CA LEU A 325 -0.51 -7.73 15.65
C LEU A 325 0.72 -7.73 16.58
N SER A 326 0.63 -8.39 17.73
CA SER A 326 1.77 -8.58 18.64
C SER A 326 2.85 -9.46 18.04
N TRP A 327 2.46 -10.56 17.37
CA TRP A 327 3.39 -11.47 16.72
C TRP A 327 4.04 -10.87 15.46
N VAL A 328 3.30 -10.05 14.72
CA VAL A 328 3.72 -9.41 13.47
C VAL A 328 4.65 -8.21 13.75
N GLY A 329 5.67 -8.43 14.56
CA GLY A 329 6.67 -7.41 14.89
C GLY A 329 7.99 -7.61 14.13
N LEU A 330 7.95 -8.12 12.88
CA LEU A 330 9.14 -8.38 12.07
C LEU A 330 10.00 -7.14 11.92
N LYS A 331 11.30 -7.31 12.13
CA LYS A 331 12.30 -6.25 12.03
C LYS A 331 12.88 -6.24 10.62
N GLY A 332 12.85 -5.07 10.00
CA GLY A 332 13.39 -4.86 8.66
C GLY A 332 14.77 -4.23 8.65
N ALA A 333 14.99 -3.42 7.64
CA ALA A 333 16.23 -2.72 7.38
C ALA A 333 16.52 -1.58 8.36
N VAL A 334 15.48 -0.89 8.82
CA VAL A 334 15.58 0.32 9.63
C VAL A 334 16.37 0.11 10.92
N PRO A 335 16.11 -0.92 11.75
CA PRO A 335 16.90 -1.16 12.97
C PRO A 335 18.39 -1.31 12.71
N ILE A 336 18.79 -2.05 11.68
CA ILE A 336 20.21 -2.28 11.42
C ILE A 336 20.88 -1.00 10.91
N THR A 337 20.18 -0.23 10.07
CA THR A 337 20.66 1.09 9.64
C THR A 337 20.81 2.02 10.83
N LEU A 338 19.83 2.08 11.72
CA LEU A 338 19.88 2.92 12.92
C LEU A 338 20.99 2.50 13.90
N ALA A 339 21.35 1.22 13.93
CA ALA A 339 22.46 0.74 14.75
C ALA A 339 23.83 1.27 14.29
N THR A 340 23.94 1.79 13.07
CA THR A 340 25.17 2.48 12.60
C THR A 340 25.30 3.90 13.17
N PHE A 341 24.20 4.55 13.59
CA PHE A 341 24.22 5.93 14.09
C PHE A 341 25.03 6.09 15.39
N PRO A 342 24.89 5.22 16.41
CA PRO A 342 25.76 5.26 17.60
C PRO A 342 27.25 5.10 17.27
N MET A 343 27.58 4.30 16.24
CA MET A 343 28.96 4.11 15.79
C MET A 343 29.53 5.39 15.16
N MET A 344 28.72 6.06 14.33
CA MET A 344 29.09 7.35 13.73
C MET A 344 29.24 8.45 14.78
N ALA A 345 28.44 8.43 15.83
CA ALA A 345 28.51 9.37 16.95
C ALA A 345 29.68 9.06 17.92
N GLY A 346 30.42 7.97 17.72
CA GLY A 346 31.53 7.57 18.59
C GLY A 346 31.12 7.23 20.01
N LEU A 347 29.87 6.76 20.21
CA LEU A 347 29.36 6.47 21.53
C LEU A 347 30.04 5.24 22.16
N PRO A 348 30.31 5.26 23.48
CA PRO A 348 30.70 4.07 24.21
C PRO A 348 29.68 2.94 24.02
N ALA A 349 30.12 1.71 23.90
CA ALA A 349 29.30 0.51 23.68
C ALA A 349 28.52 0.48 22.32
N ALA A 350 28.85 1.35 21.35
CA ALA A 350 28.19 1.36 20.04
C ALA A 350 28.32 0.00 19.31
N SER A 351 29.46 -0.67 19.43
CA SER A 351 29.68 -2.01 18.85
C SER A 351 28.77 -3.07 19.48
N ILE A 352 28.60 -3.07 20.81
CA ILE A 352 27.71 -3.99 21.51
C ILE A 352 26.26 -3.75 21.10
N ILE A 353 25.87 -2.47 20.95
CA ILE A 353 24.52 -2.10 20.48
C ILE A 353 24.31 -2.63 19.06
N PHE A 354 25.28 -2.41 18.15
CA PHE A 354 25.20 -2.86 16.76
C PHE A 354 25.07 -4.39 16.68
N ASP A 355 25.96 -5.14 17.34
CA ASP A 355 25.96 -6.60 17.31
C ASP A 355 24.68 -7.18 17.92
N THR A 356 24.18 -6.58 19.02
CA THR A 356 22.92 -7.00 19.65
C THR A 356 21.71 -6.73 18.75
N VAL A 357 21.62 -5.53 18.14
CA VAL A 357 20.53 -5.18 17.21
C VAL A 357 20.54 -6.11 16.01
N PHE A 358 21.72 -6.35 15.43
CA PHE A 358 21.89 -7.28 14.31
C PHE A 358 21.34 -8.67 14.65
N PHE A 359 21.73 -9.20 15.81
CA PHE A 359 21.27 -10.51 16.28
C PHE A 359 19.75 -10.54 16.56
N VAL A 360 19.20 -9.50 17.18
CA VAL A 360 17.75 -9.37 17.42
C VAL A 360 16.98 -9.36 16.09
N VAL A 361 17.45 -8.63 15.07
CA VAL A 361 16.83 -8.62 13.73
C VAL A 361 16.88 -10.00 13.09
N LEU A 362 18.01 -10.69 13.19
CA LEU A 362 18.17 -12.05 12.66
C LEU A 362 17.20 -13.03 13.33
N VAL A 363 17.11 -13.01 14.67
CA VAL A 363 16.17 -13.85 15.44
C VAL A 363 14.73 -13.53 15.10
N SER A 364 14.38 -12.25 15.02
CA SER A 364 13.04 -11.82 14.62
C SER A 364 12.69 -12.33 13.21
N ALA A 365 13.59 -12.16 12.24
CA ALA A 365 13.39 -12.65 10.89
C ALA A 365 13.19 -14.17 10.85
N LEU A 366 14.02 -14.94 11.54
CA LEU A 366 13.94 -16.40 11.55
C LEU A 366 12.72 -16.92 12.32
N VAL A 367 12.49 -16.45 13.54
CA VAL A 367 11.43 -16.99 14.41
C VAL A 367 10.06 -16.48 13.98
N GLN A 368 9.88 -15.18 13.90
CA GLN A 368 8.58 -14.60 13.55
C GLN A 368 8.27 -14.79 12.07
N GLY A 369 9.24 -14.60 11.17
CA GLY A 369 9.03 -14.76 9.74
C GLY A 369 8.58 -16.18 9.37
N TRP A 370 9.25 -17.21 9.86
CA TRP A 370 8.89 -18.60 9.56
C TRP A 370 7.53 -19.02 10.13
N THR A 371 7.21 -18.56 11.33
CA THR A 371 5.97 -18.94 12.01
C THR A 371 4.75 -18.11 11.64
N LEU A 372 4.94 -16.98 10.96
CA LEU A 372 3.88 -16.01 10.67
C LEU A 372 2.66 -16.61 9.93
N PRO A 373 2.81 -17.39 8.83
CA PRO A 373 1.66 -18.00 8.15
C PRO A 373 0.92 -19.01 9.04
N ALA A 374 1.67 -19.77 9.88
CA ALA A 374 1.10 -20.74 10.80
C ALA A 374 0.28 -20.04 11.91
N VAL A 375 0.79 -18.95 12.46
CA VAL A 375 0.09 -18.14 13.48
C VAL A 375 -1.18 -17.51 12.90
N ALA A 376 -1.15 -16.98 11.68
CA ALA A 376 -2.34 -16.42 11.02
C ALA A 376 -3.46 -17.46 10.87
N ARG A 377 -3.11 -18.69 10.45
CA ARG A 377 -4.05 -19.82 10.33
C ARG A 377 -4.55 -20.28 11.69
N PHE A 378 -3.66 -20.41 12.68
CA PHE A 378 -4.02 -20.83 14.04
C PHE A 378 -5.03 -19.87 14.69
N LEU A 379 -4.84 -18.55 14.48
CA LEU A 379 -5.75 -17.52 14.98
C LEU A 379 -7.02 -17.36 14.13
N LYS A 380 -7.15 -18.11 13.03
CA LYS A 380 -8.29 -18.06 12.09
C LYS A 380 -8.53 -16.66 11.52
N LEU A 381 -7.45 -15.97 11.16
CA LEU A 381 -7.48 -14.62 10.56
C LEU A 381 -7.33 -14.64 9.04
N GLU A 382 -7.12 -15.82 8.48
CA GLU A 382 -7.08 -16.03 7.03
C GLU A 382 -8.46 -15.77 6.43
N VAL A 383 -8.48 -15.00 5.35
CA VAL A 383 -9.66 -14.79 4.51
C VAL A 383 -9.46 -15.48 3.18
N PRO A 384 -10.52 -16.04 2.58
CA PRO A 384 -10.42 -16.57 1.23
C PRO A 384 -9.81 -15.50 0.32
N LYS A 385 -8.97 -15.93 -0.62
CA LYS A 385 -8.38 -15.04 -1.61
C LYS A 385 -9.54 -14.35 -2.32
N ASN A 386 -9.83 -13.09 -1.92
CA ASN A 386 -10.84 -12.31 -2.61
C ASN A 386 -10.44 -12.22 -4.08
N GLN A 387 -11.45 -12.35 -4.92
CA GLN A 387 -11.38 -12.30 -6.37
C GLN A 387 -10.28 -11.36 -6.86
N LYS A 388 -9.51 -11.82 -7.82
CA LYS A 388 -8.46 -11.05 -8.47
C LYS A 388 -9.04 -9.69 -8.87
N THR A 389 -8.58 -8.62 -8.23
CA THR A 389 -8.91 -7.27 -8.69
C THR A 389 -8.48 -7.14 -10.14
N PRO A 390 -9.31 -6.56 -11.01
CA PRO A 390 -8.97 -6.37 -12.40
C PRO A 390 -7.59 -5.71 -12.55
N VAL A 391 -6.70 -6.35 -13.29
CA VAL A 391 -5.35 -5.82 -13.52
C VAL A 391 -5.45 -4.75 -14.60
N THR A 392 -5.20 -3.49 -14.26
CA THR A 392 -5.14 -2.42 -15.25
C THR A 392 -3.79 -2.43 -15.96
N LEU A 393 -3.79 -2.58 -17.27
CA LEU A 393 -2.62 -2.44 -18.11
C LEU A 393 -2.58 -1.01 -18.69
N GLU A 394 -1.58 -0.23 -18.29
CA GLU A 394 -1.40 1.13 -18.81
C GLU A 394 -0.62 1.06 -20.12
N ILE A 395 -1.16 1.62 -21.22
CA ILE A 395 -0.45 1.71 -22.49
C ILE A 395 0.45 2.94 -22.45
N SER A 396 1.70 2.76 -22.06
CA SER A 396 2.67 3.85 -21.97
C SER A 396 3.18 4.37 -23.32
N SER A 397 2.89 3.66 -24.42
CA SER A 397 3.37 4.03 -25.77
C SER A 397 2.46 5.00 -26.54
N LEU A 398 1.24 5.23 -26.06
CA LEU A 398 0.26 6.10 -26.71
C LEU A 398 0.05 7.36 -25.86
N GLN A 399 0.94 8.33 -26.00
CA GLN A 399 0.99 9.58 -25.21
C GLN A 399 -0.28 10.44 -25.26
N ASN A 400 -1.29 10.10 -26.10
CA ASN A 400 -2.51 10.89 -26.30
C ASN A 400 -3.79 10.04 -26.35
N VAL A 401 -3.79 8.79 -25.90
CA VAL A 401 -5.00 7.97 -25.87
C VAL A 401 -5.57 7.97 -24.45
N ASP A 402 -6.74 8.58 -24.29
CA ASP A 402 -7.56 8.54 -23.10
C ASP A 402 -8.27 7.16 -23.02
N GLY A 403 -7.51 6.13 -22.64
CA GLY A 403 -8.01 4.76 -22.57
C GLY A 403 -7.23 3.89 -21.59
N ASP A 404 -7.96 3.15 -20.78
CA ASP A 404 -7.45 2.11 -19.87
C ASP A 404 -7.54 0.74 -20.55
N ILE A 405 -6.54 -0.12 -20.33
CA ILE A 405 -6.67 -1.56 -20.59
C ILE A 405 -6.85 -2.26 -19.23
N VAL A 406 -7.94 -2.98 -19.12
CA VAL A 406 -8.30 -3.70 -17.88
C VAL A 406 -8.41 -5.19 -18.17
N ASP A 407 -7.80 -6.02 -17.34
CA ASP A 407 -7.94 -7.48 -17.37
C ASP A 407 -8.99 -7.89 -16.34
N TYR A 408 -10.13 -8.40 -16.80
CA TYR A 408 -11.18 -8.97 -15.97
C TYR A 408 -11.06 -10.49 -15.94
N TYR A 409 -11.05 -11.05 -14.75
CA TYR A 409 -11.11 -12.49 -14.54
C TYR A 409 -12.56 -12.91 -14.35
N ILE A 410 -13.02 -13.88 -15.14
CA ILE A 410 -14.38 -14.43 -15.04
C ILE A 410 -14.37 -15.54 -14.00
N ASP A 411 -15.05 -15.28 -12.88
CA ASP A 411 -15.28 -16.27 -11.83
C ASP A 411 -16.67 -16.91 -12.01
N GLN A 412 -16.92 -18.02 -11.34
CA GLN A 412 -18.21 -18.72 -11.36
C GLN A 412 -19.40 -17.82 -10.98
N ASP A 413 -19.17 -16.91 -10.01
CA ASP A 413 -20.17 -15.95 -9.53
C ASP A 413 -20.21 -14.65 -10.37
N SER A 414 -19.39 -14.49 -11.41
CA SER A 414 -19.39 -13.30 -12.27
C SER A 414 -20.66 -13.22 -13.10
N ARG A 415 -21.26 -12.02 -13.19
CA ARG A 415 -22.46 -11.76 -14.02
C ARG A 415 -22.22 -12.05 -15.50
N ALA A 416 -20.99 -11.87 -15.97
CA ALA A 416 -20.59 -12.15 -17.35
C ALA A 416 -20.32 -13.64 -17.63
N SER A 417 -20.30 -14.49 -16.59
CA SER A 417 -20.04 -15.93 -16.76
C SER A 417 -21.17 -16.61 -17.51
N GLY A 418 -20.85 -17.33 -18.58
CA GLY A 418 -21.82 -18.00 -19.44
C GLY A 418 -22.50 -17.10 -20.49
N CYS A 419 -22.31 -15.78 -20.46
CA CYS A 419 -22.90 -14.85 -21.44
C CYS A 419 -22.08 -14.77 -22.73
N MET A 420 -22.75 -14.52 -23.85
CA MET A 420 -22.07 -14.18 -25.11
C MET A 420 -21.64 -12.71 -25.09
N ILE A 421 -20.53 -12.38 -25.73
CA ILE A 421 -20.01 -11.00 -25.79
C ILE A 421 -21.05 -10.02 -26.32
N LYS A 422 -21.85 -10.43 -27.31
CA LYS A 422 -22.90 -9.58 -27.90
C LYS A 422 -24.05 -9.26 -26.93
N ASP A 423 -24.26 -10.11 -25.92
CA ASP A 423 -25.34 -10.00 -24.95
C ASP A 423 -24.88 -9.28 -23.66
N LEU A 424 -23.58 -8.89 -23.59
CA LEU A 424 -23.07 -8.04 -22.52
C LEU A 424 -23.53 -6.60 -22.75
N ALA A 425 -24.24 -6.03 -21.81
CA ALA A 425 -24.71 -4.64 -21.85
C ALA A 425 -23.53 -3.66 -21.63
N LEU A 426 -22.53 -3.70 -22.52
CA LEU A 426 -21.35 -2.84 -22.44
C LEU A 426 -21.67 -1.47 -23.05
N PRO A 427 -21.22 -0.37 -22.40
CA PRO A 427 -21.31 0.98 -22.95
C PRO A 427 -20.56 1.10 -24.29
N ASP A 428 -20.96 2.05 -25.12
CA ASP A 428 -20.21 2.34 -26.35
C ASP A 428 -18.81 2.87 -26.03
N GLY A 429 -17.83 2.53 -26.88
CA GLY A 429 -16.42 2.84 -26.64
C GLY A 429 -15.69 1.81 -25.78
N VAL A 430 -16.32 0.68 -25.47
CA VAL A 430 -15.69 -0.49 -24.84
C VAL A 430 -15.34 -1.51 -25.92
N VAL A 431 -14.09 -1.98 -25.92
CA VAL A 431 -13.62 -3.01 -26.84
C VAL A 431 -13.02 -4.15 -26.05
N ILE A 432 -13.58 -5.36 -26.19
CA ILE A 432 -12.93 -6.58 -25.72
C ILE A 432 -11.83 -6.92 -26.72
N ALA A 433 -10.58 -6.72 -26.31
CA ALA A 433 -9.41 -6.88 -27.19
C ALA A 433 -8.92 -8.33 -27.27
N LEU A 434 -9.04 -9.09 -26.16
CA LEU A 434 -8.48 -10.42 -26.05
C LEU A 434 -9.19 -11.22 -24.95
N ILE A 435 -9.31 -12.54 -25.16
CA ILE A 435 -9.70 -13.50 -24.13
C ILE A 435 -8.54 -14.48 -23.99
N VAL A 436 -8.11 -14.78 -22.76
CA VAL A 436 -7.14 -15.82 -22.46
C VAL A 436 -7.86 -16.92 -21.69
N ARG A 437 -7.91 -18.12 -22.26
CA ARG A 437 -8.53 -19.31 -21.70
C ARG A 437 -7.52 -20.43 -21.68
N ASP A 438 -7.28 -21.06 -20.52
CA ASP A 438 -6.31 -22.16 -20.36
C ASP A 438 -4.93 -21.87 -21.00
N GLU A 439 -4.41 -20.64 -20.74
CA GLU A 439 -3.16 -20.11 -21.30
C GLU A 439 -3.15 -19.92 -22.84
N GLN A 440 -4.29 -20.12 -23.51
CA GLN A 440 -4.45 -19.89 -24.94
C GLN A 440 -5.21 -18.60 -25.23
N THR A 441 -4.79 -17.93 -26.30
CA THR A 441 -5.44 -16.71 -26.78
C THR A 441 -6.65 -17.05 -27.61
N VAL A 442 -7.83 -16.54 -27.23
CA VAL A 442 -9.09 -16.64 -27.98
C VAL A 442 -9.43 -15.26 -28.52
N LEU A 443 -9.59 -15.15 -29.84
CA LEU A 443 -10.02 -13.89 -30.46
C LEU A 443 -11.50 -13.64 -30.15
N PRO A 444 -11.85 -12.47 -29.55
CA PRO A 444 -13.21 -12.17 -29.18
C PRO A 444 -14.08 -11.94 -30.41
N GLN A 445 -15.23 -12.58 -30.45
CA GLN A 445 -16.29 -12.37 -31.42
C GLN A 445 -17.60 -12.19 -30.67
N GLY A 446 -18.58 -11.51 -31.24
CA GLY A 446 -19.88 -11.32 -30.58
C GLY A 446 -20.54 -12.62 -30.13
N ARG A 447 -20.26 -13.75 -30.80
CA ARG A 447 -20.76 -15.11 -30.44
C ARG A 447 -19.87 -15.85 -29.47
N SER A 448 -18.72 -15.31 -29.09
CA SER A 448 -17.84 -15.95 -28.11
C SER A 448 -18.49 -15.90 -26.75
N GLN A 449 -18.64 -17.06 -26.11
CA GLN A 449 -19.15 -17.20 -24.74
C GLN A 449 -18.01 -17.05 -23.76
N LEU A 450 -18.19 -16.23 -22.72
CA LEU A 450 -17.26 -16.10 -21.60
C LEU A 450 -17.48 -17.26 -20.63
N LEU A 451 -16.41 -17.96 -20.28
CA LEU A 451 -16.43 -19.09 -19.37
C LEU A 451 -15.69 -18.77 -18.07
N GLU A 452 -16.01 -19.52 -17.03
CA GLU A 452 -15.25 -19.50 -15.78
C GLU A 452 -13.76 -19.78 -16.07
N GLY A 453 -12.87 -18.98 -15.49
CA GLY A 453 -11.41 -19.07 -15.70
C GLY A 453 -10.89 -18.17 -16.81
N ASP A 454 -11.74 -17.55 -17.63
CA ASP A 454 -11.31 -16.62 -18.67
C ASP A 454 -10.71 -15.35 -18.09
N HIS A 455 -9.63 -14.88 -18.71
CA HIS A 455 -9.13 -13.52 -18.56
C HIS A 455 -9.57 -12.71 -19.79
N VAL A 456 -10.32 -11.64 -19.54
CA VAL A 456 -10.90 -10.78 -20.59
C VAL A 456 -10.22 -9.43 -20.56
N VAL A 457 -9.42 -9.14 -21.58
CA VAL A 457 -8.72 -7.86 -21.71
C VAL A 457 -9.63 -6.87 -22.44
N VAL A 458 -9.99 -5.81 -21.74
CA VAL A 458 -10.93 -4.79 -22.21
C VAL A 458 -10.24 -3.45 -22.33
N VAL A 459 -10.44 -2.77 -23.44
CA VAL A 459 -10.03 -1.37 -23.67
C VAL A 459 -11.23 -0.47 -23.48
N LEU A 460 -11.12 0.51 -22.61
CA LEU A 460 -12.22 1.41 -22.24
C LEU A 460 -11.71 2.81 -21.85
N ARG A 461 -12.60 3.80 -21.87
CA ARG A 461 -12.29 5.13 -21.32
C ARG A 461 -12.39 5.11 -19.80
N PRO A 462 -11.52 5.84 -19.06
CA PRO A 462 -11.56 5.89 -17.60
C PRO A 462 -12.92 6.32 -17.04
N SER A 463 -13.64 7.18 -17.74
CA SER A 463 -14.97 7.68 -17.33
C SER A 463 -16.07 6.61 -17.25
N ILE A 464 -15.99 5.57 -18.09
CA ILE A 464 -17.00 4.49 -18.15
C ILE A 464 -16.57 3.23 -17.39
N ARG A 465 -15.39 3.23 -16.79
CA ARG A 465 -14.83 2.07 -16.08
C ARG A 465 -15.74 1.52 -15.00
N ALA A 466 -16.36 2.41 -14.20
CA ALA A 466 -17.23 1.98 -13.10
C ALA A 466 -18.44 1.14 -13.56
N MET A 467 -18.94 1.40 -14.78
CA MET A 467 -20.01 0.60 -15.38
C MET A 467 -19.49 -0.77 -15.85
N VAL A 468 -18.35 -0.77 -16.56
CA VAL A 468 -17.76 -2.00 -17.06
C VAL A 468 -17.35 -2.92 -15.91
N ASP A 469 -16.82 -2.36 -14.82
CA ASP A 469 -16.52 -3.09 -13.60
C ASP A 469 -17.77 -3.84 -13.05
N ARG A 470 -18.98 -3.28 -13.18
CA ARG A 470 -20.24 -3.95 -12.76
C ARG A 470 -20.61 -5.13 -13.65
N VAL A 471 -20.42 -5.03 -14.96
CA VAL A 471 -20.72 -6.12 -15.90
C VAL A 471 -19.90 -7.38 -15.56
N PHE A 472 -18.65 -7.18 -15.16
CA PHE A 472 -17.75 -8.28 -14.81
C PHE A 472 -17.73 -8.62 -13.31
N ALA A 473 -18.44 -7.85 -12.47
CA ALA A 473 -18.50 -8.07 -11.02
C ALA A 473 -19.24 -9.35 -10.65
N PRO A 474 -18.97 -9.93 -9.47
CA PRO A 474 -19.77 -11.01 -8.92
C PRO A 474 -21.19 -10.56 -8.57
N THR A 475 -22.14 -11.45 -8.72
CA THR A 475 -23.57 -11.22 -8.46
C THR A 475 -23.89 -10.81 -7.01
N ARG A 476 -22.98 -11.11 -6.06
CA ARG A 476 -23.17 -10.84 -4.62
C ARG A 476 -22.46 -9.59 -4.09
N THR A 477 -21.78 -8.83 -4.92
CA THR A 477 -21.10 -7.59 -4.49
C THR A 477 -22.02 -6.40 -4.67
N HIS A 478 -22.50 -5.79 -3.57
CA HIS A 478 -23.02 -4.43 -3.59
C HIS A 478 -21.86 -3.50 -3.93
N THR A 479 -21.71 -3.19 -5.21
CA THR A 479 -20.72 -2.24 -5.70
C THR A 479 -21.20 -0.81 -5.45
N LYS A 480 -20.25 0.08 -5.14
CA LYS A 480 -20.44 1.54 -4.97
C LYS A 480 -21.48 2.11 -5.92
N GLU A 481 -22.30 3.03 -5.39
CA GLU A 481 -23.25 3.83 -6.14
C GLU A 481 -22.66 4.32 -7.47
N LEU A 482 -23.45 4.26 -8.54
CA LEU A 482 -23.07 4.81 -9.84
C LEU A 482 -22.88 6.32 -9.71
N PRO A 483 -21.92 6.92 -10.41
CA PRO A 483 -21.73 8.39 -10.39
C PRO A 483 -23.02 9.07 -10.89
N GLN A 484 -23.61 9.92 -10.06
CA GLN A 484 -24.92 10.53 -10.28
C GLN A 484 -25.01 11.57 -11.41
N GLU A 485 -23.90 11.92 -12.07
CA GLU A 485 -23.86 13.00 -13.07
C GLU A 485 -23.33 12.56 -14.45
N LEU A 486 -23.06 11.27 -14.65
CA LEU A 486 -22.49 10.78 -15.90
C LEU A 486 -23.58 10.14 -16.78
N GLU A 487 -23.65 10.57 -18.00
CA GLU A 487 -24.48 9.95 -19.03
C GLU A 487 -23.69 8.87 -19.78
N PHE A 488 -24.27 7.68 -19.91
CA PHE A 488 -23.64 6.51 -20.50
C PHE A 488 -24.28 6.14 -21.82
N PRO A 489 -23.54 6.13 -22.94
CA PRO A 489 -24.09 5.77 -24.24
C PRO A 489 -24.27 4.25 -24.33
N LEU A 490 -25.50 3.83 -24.58
CA LEU A 490 -25.92 2.45 -24.80
C LEU A 490 -26.52 2.29 -26.19
N ARG A 491 -26.35 1.12 -26.80
CA ARG A 491 -26.97 0.83 -28.10
C ARG A 491 -28.46 0.55 -27.94
N GLY A 492 -29.29 1.04 -28.83
CA GLY A 492 -30.74 0.80 -28.85
C GLY A 492 -31.12 -0.66 -29.00
N SER A 493 -30.22 -1.51 -29.51
CA SER A 493 -30.43 -2.95 -29.70
C SER A 493 -30.19 -3.80 -28.44
N ILE A 494 -29.76 -3.22 -27.32
CA ILE A 494 -29.56 -3.93 -26.07
C ILE A 494 -30.92 -4.32 -25.50
N LYS A 495 -31.05 -5.55 -25.00
CA LYS A 495 -32.27 -6.02 -24.33
C LYS A 495 -32.36 -5.41 -22.92
N VAL A 496 -33.56 -5.09 -22.52
CA VAL A 496 -33.86 -4.53 -21.21
C VAL A 496 -33.47 -5.50 -20.09
N CYS A 497 -33.71 -6.81 -20.27
CA CYS A 497 -33.31 -7.84 -19.29
C CYS A 497 -31.79 -7.86 -19.04
N ASP A 498 -30.98 -7.59 -20.07
CA ASP A 498 -29.52 -7.57 -19.90
C ASP A 498 -29.11 -6.35 -19.05
N LEU A 499 -29.74 -5.19 -19.26
CA LEU A 499 -29.50 -4.00 -18.44
C LEU A 499 -29.93 -4.21 -16.99
N GLU A 500 -31.10 -4.79 -16.77
CA GLU A 500 -31.62 -5.09 -15.44
C GLU A 500 -30.70 -6.06 -14.69
N GLN A 501 -30.22 -7.10 -15.38
CA GLN A 501 -29.33 -8.09 -14.82
C GLN A 501 -27.94 -7.52 -14.44
N PHE A 502 -27.33 -6.73 -15.35
CA PHE A 502 -25.94 -6.25 -15.14
C PHE A 502 -25.88 -5.02 -14.23
N TYR A 503 -26.89 -4.15 -14.28
CA TYR A 503 -26.89 -2.88 -13.54
C TYR A 503 -27.78 -2.88 -12.29
N GLU A 504 -28.48 -4.00 -11.99
CA GLU A 504 -29.42 -4.13 -10.85
C GLU A 504 -30.52 -3.07 -10.88
N LEU A 505 -31.07 -2.82 -12.07
CA LEU A 505 -32.11 -1.84 -12.31
C LEU A 505 -33.44 -2.56 -12.58
N LYS A 506 -34.55 -1.86 -12.42
CA LYS A 506 -35.87 -2.31 -12.91
C LYS A 506 -36.37 -1.29 -13.91
N LEU A 507 -36.51 -1.68 -15.20
CA LEU A 507 -36.85 -0.79 -16.30
C LEU A 507 -38.20 -1.11 -16.92
N ALA A 508 -38.56 -2.39 -17.00
CA ALA A 508 -39.84 -2.85 -17.57
C ALA A 508 -40.27 -4.17 -16.95
N ASP A 509 -41.58 -4.49 -17.07
CA ASP A 509 -42.10 -5.81 -16.67
C ASP A 509 -41.87 -6.88 -17.76
N ASP A 510 -41.64 -6.47 -19.02
CA ASP A 510 -41.30 -7.34 -20.14
C ASP A 510 -39.81 -7.13 -20.52
N GLY A 511 -38.97 -8.03 -20.00
CA GLY A 511 -37.52 -7.96 -20.21
C GLY A 511 -37.04 -8.34 -21.61
N GLU A 512 -37.87 -8.89 -22.48
CA GLU A 512 -37.49 -9.25 -23.86
C GLU A 512 -37.44 -8.04 -24.80
N LEU A 513 -37.93 -6.87 -24.38
CA LEU A 513 -37.90 -5.63 -25.13
C LEU A 513 -36.44 -5.15 -25.30
N THR A 514 -36.17 -4.52 -26.45
CA THR A 514 -34.93 -3.75 -26.66
C THR A 514 -35.08 -2.33 -26.11
N LEU A 515 -33.95 -1.63 -25.91
CA LEU A 515 -33.96 -0.21 -25.52
C LEU A 515 -34.68 0.67 -26.57
N ASP A 516 -34.58 0.35 -27.86
CA ASP A 516 -35.33 1.03 -28.92
C ASP A 516 -36.85 0.87 -28.71
N GLU A 517 -37.29 -0.34 -28.48
CA GLU A 517 -38.71 -0.64 -28.23
C GLU A 517 -39.22 -0.01 -26.93
N LEU A 518 -38.43 -0.05 -25.86
CA LEU A 518 -38.76 0.58 -24.57
C LEU A 518 -38.91 2.10 -24.73
N VAL A 519 -37.96 2.77 -25.40
CA VAL A 519 -38.03 4.21 -25.63
C VAL A 519 -39.20 4.58 -26.52
N ARG A 520 -39.49 3.78 -27.56
CA ARG A 520 -40.69 3.97 -28.42
C ARG A 520 -41.97 3.82 -27.65
N GLN A 521 -42.05 2.84 -26.76
CA GLN A 521 -43.25 2.60 -25.95
C GLN A 521 -43.58 3.79 -25.03
N HIS A 522 -42.55 4.46 -24.49
CA HIS A 522 -42.73 5.58 -23.57
C HIS A 522 -42.92 6.93 -24.29
N LEU A 523 -42.20 7.19 -25.41
CA LEU A 523 -42.30 8.46 -26.14
C LEU A 523 -43.44 8.49 -27.16
N GLY A 524 -43.82 7.35 -27.70
CA GLY A 524 -44.72 7.25 -28.86
C GLY A 524 -44.01 7.66 -30.16
N GLU A 525 -44.43 7.11 -31.30
CA GLU A 525 -43.77 7.33 -32.62
C GLU A 525 -43.65 8.80 -33.03
N ASN A 526 -44.61 9.64 -32.63
CA ASN A 526 -44.59 11.06 -33.02
C ASN A 526 -43.63 11.94 -32.23
N ASN A 527 -43.09 11.48 -31.11
CA ASN A 527 -42.20 12.26 -30.23
C ASN A 527 -40.73 11.77 -30.26
N MET A 528 -40.39 10.88 -31.15
CA MET A 528 -39.04 10.37 -31.36
C MET A 528 -38.15 11.43 -31.98
N LYS A 529 -37.49 12.24 -31.13
CA LYS A 529 -36.57 13.30 -31.57
C LYS A 529 -35.27 13.19 -30.77
N ILE A 530 -34.15 13.46 -31.42
CA ILE A 530 -32.84 13.56 -30.77
C ILE A 530 -32.94 14.59 -29.63
N GLY A 531 -32.52 14.21 -28.43
CA GLY A 531 -32.64 14.99 -27.20
C GLY A 531 -33.89 14.73 -26.36
N ALA A 532 -34.84 13.89 -26.84
CA ALA A 532 -35.95 13.44 -26.02
C ALA A 532 -35.47 12.61 -24.83
N VAL A 533 -36.15 12.71 -23.70
CA VAL A 533 -35.78 12.04 -22.44
C VAL A 533 -36.95 11.21 -21.95
N VAL A 534 -36.70 9.94 -21.66
CA VAL A 534 -37.61 9.03 -20.98
C VAL A 534 -37.12 8.83 -19.56
N GLN A 535 -37.93 9.16 -18.57
CA GLN A 535 -37.59 8.93 -17.17
C GLN A 535 -38.34 7.71 -16.66
N ILE A 536 -37.64 6.73 -16.13
CA ILE A 536 -38.17 5.52 -15.52
C ILE A 536 -37.50 5.41 -14.14
N ASP A 537 -38.27 5.58 -13.07
CA ASP A 537 -37.81 5.64 -11.70
C ASP A 537 -36.59 6.60 -11.51
N GLN A 538 -35.47 6.05 -11.14
CA GLN A 538 -34.22 6.80 -10.92
C GLN A 538 -33.34 6.92 -12.15
N ILE A 539 -33.84 6.56 -13.35
CA ILE A 539 -33.07 6.51 -14.58
C ILE A 539 -33.67 7.47 -15.59
N ALA A 540 -32.81 8.23 -16.27
CA ALA A 540 -33.18 8.99 -17.45
C ALA A 540 -32.48 8.41 -18.67
N LEU A 541 -33.28 8.08 -19.68
CA LEU A 541 -32.84 7.61 -20.98
C LEU A 541 -32.94 8.75 -21.99
N HIS A 542 -31.81 9.23 -22.46
CA HIS A 542 -31.68 10.35 -23.39
C HIS A 542 -31.50 9.82 -24.82
N LEU A 543 -32.42 10.15 -25.74
CA LEU A 543 -32.30 9.76 -27.13
C LEU A 543 -31.19 10.56 -27.83
N ARG A 544 -30.12 9.90 -28.26
CA ARG A 544 -28.92 10.56 -28.78
C ARG A 544 -28.76 10.41 -30.27
N GLU A 545 -29.15 9.28 -30.84
CA GLU A 545 -29.00 9.04 -32.27
C GLU A 545 -30.13 8.18 -32.83
N LEU A 546 -30.64 8.58 -33.98
CA LEU A 546 -31.66 7.86 -34.75
C LEU A 546 -31.11 7.51 -36.13
N SER A 547 -31.42 6.32 -36.61
CA SER A 547 -31.19 5.91 -37.98
C SER A 547 -32.17 6.63 -38.93
N SER A 548 -31.87 6.61 -40.22
CA SER A 548 -32.74 7.18 -41.26
C SER A 548 -34.12 6.51 -41.38
N ASP A 549 -34.27 5.29 -40.84
CA ASP A 549 -35.52 4.55 -40.73
C ASP A 549 -36.29 4.80 -39.42
N GLY A 550 -35.75 5.67 -38.55
CA GLY A 550 -36.30 6.01 -37.25
C GLY A 550 -35.92 5.07 -36.10
N THR A 551 -35.08 4.06 -36.33
CA THR A 551 -34.61 3.16 -35.29
C THR A 551 -33.62 3.86 -34.34
N VAL A 552 -33.72 3.65 -33.04
CA VAL A 552 -32.79 4.22 -32.05
C VAL A 552 -31.46 3.51 -32.14
N LEU A 553 -30.42 4.24 -32.52
CA LEU A 553 -29.06 3.73 -32.59
C LEU A 553 -28.38 3.82 -31.22
N TYR A 554 -28.50 4.98 -30.55
CA TYR A 554 -27.86 5.22 -29.26
C TYR A 554 -28.80 5.94 -28.28
N VAL A 555 -28.78 5.47 -27.04
CA VAL A 555 -29.46 6.03 -25.87
C VAL A 555 -28.42 6.36 -24.81
N GLY A 556 -28.43 7.58 -24.29
CA GLY A 556 -27.65 7.95 -23.11
C GLY A 556 -28.41 7.61 -21.85
N MET A 557 -27.88 6.75 -20.99
CA MET A 557 -28.47 6.44 -19.70
C MET A 557 -27.80 7.27 -18.61
N SER A 558 -28.58 7.96 -17.78
CA SER A 558 -28.11 8.65 -16.58
C SER A 558 -28.93 8.25 -15.37
N ILE A 559 -28.31 8.26 -14.19
CA ILE A 559 -28.99 7.96 -12.91
C ILE A 559 -29.29 9.29 -12.23
N LEU A 560 -30.55 9.52 -11.93
CA LEU A 560 -31.02 10.71 -11.24
C LEU A 560 -30.74 10.57 -9.72
N ALA A 561 -30.32 11.67 -9.09
CA ALA A 561 -30.23 11.71 -7.63
C ALA A 561 -31.62 11.52 -7.00
N GLU A 562 -31.74 10.75 -5.94
CA GLU A 562 -32.95 10.76 -5.12
C GLU A 562 -33.27 12.21 -4.73
N PRO A 563 -34.52 12.70 -4.91
CA PRO A 563 -34.89 13.98 -4.37
C PRO A 563 -34.67 13.92 -2.86
N ALA A 564 -33.84 14.81 -2.32
CA ALA A 564 -33.62 14.94 -0.89
C ALA A 564 -35.00 14.95 -0.23
N GLU A 565 -35.31 13.98 0.63
CA GLU A 565 -36.53 13.96 1.42
C GLU A 565 -36.71 15.36 2.02
N ALA A 566 -37.79 16.03 1.63
CA ALA A 566 -38.18 17.30 2.22
C ALA A 566 -38.36 17.03 3.72
N THR A 567 -37.38 17.37 4.51
CA THR A 567 -37.50 17.40 5.96
C THR A 567 -38.68 18.29 6.27
N ASP A 568 -39.76 17.65 6.69
CA ASP A 568 -41.01 18.23 7.13
C ASP A 568 -40.71 19.21 8.28
N SER A 569 -40.49 20.48 7.93
CA SER A 569 -40.31 21.59 8.88
C SER A 569 -41.69 22.07 9.36
N SER A 570 -42.44 21.19 10.00
CA SER A 570 -43.54 21.54 10.86
C SER A 570 -43.08 21.55 12.31
N LEU A 571 -42.18 22.46 12.65
CA LEU A 571 -41.99 22.89 14.05
C LEU A 571 -42.82 24.12 14.30
N SER A 572 -43.93 23.85 14.95
CA SER A 572 -44.88 24.70 15.66
C SER A 572 -44.21 25.99 16.22
N ALA A 573 -44.77 27.12 15.84
CA ALA A 573 -44.59 28.37 16.52
C ALA A 573 -45.10 28.24 17.97
N ALA A 574 -44.19 28.05 18.92
CA ALA A 574 -44.46 28.22 20.33
C ALA A 574 -44.02 29.65 20.71
N SER A 575 -45.01 30.48 21.01
CA SER A 575 -44.94 31.80 21.57
C SER A 575 -44.05 31.87 22.81
N LEU A 576 -43.06 32.78 22.81
CA LEU A 576 -42.37 33.27 24.00
C LEU A 576 -43.19 34.39 24.61
N PRO A 577 -43.46 34.42 25.94
CA PRO A 577 -43.92 35.60 26.62
C PRO A 577 -42.75 36.55 26.93
N LEU A 578 -43.01 37.82 26.72
CA LEU A 578 -42.23 38.96 27.22
C LEU A 578 -42.26 38.96 28.75
N GLU A 579 -41.07 38.86 29.39
CA GLU A 579 -40.63 39.73 30.50
C GLU A 579 -39.09 39.66 30.59
#